data_9d1bb306b0935ea27a5809ebb54dbfa3
#
_entry.id   9d1bb306b0935ea27a5809ebb54dbfa3
#
_cell.length_a   1.000
_cell.length_b   1.000
_cell.length_c   1.000
_cell.angle_alpha   90.00
_cell.angle_beta   90.00
_cell.angle_gamma   90.00
#
_symmetry.space_group_name_H-M   'P 1'
#
loop_
_entity.id
_entity.type
_entity.pdbx_description
1 polymer ?
#
loop_
_entity_poly.entity_id
_entity_poly.type
_entity_poly.pdbx_seq_one_letter_code
_entity_poly.pdbx_strand_id
1 'polypeptide(L)'
;MPLPLVVPVALTAAEYAASALTGILVGVGVGLGVEEMTKEDEKEESLAQTDEISTAREECKVCPATEKVSSSWESTSSYSQVTLDYQLQIAKTVYKPDAKLIQVWECLGVSFDGWRPEWCLFLESKAKYDQFFRNGEPMGWWTGSEPMKDQGRRQQAVCTSLNGIPSSHWHFMEPVSAAYYLQEFSSYPNIKVFHTPLFR
;
A
#
# COMPACT_ATOMS: atom_id res chain seq x y z
N MET A 1 -47.52 -2.07 -16.99
CA MET A 1 -46.40 -1.45 -17.74
C MET A 1 -45.11 -1.80 -16.95
N PRO A 2 -44.21 -2.60 -17.50
CA PRO A 2 -42.96 -2.93 -16.81
C PRO A 2 -41.95 -1.81 -17.02
N LEU A 3 -41.25 -1.45 -15.94
CA LEU A 3 -40.13 -0.49 -15.94
C LEU A 3 -38.90 -1.12 -16.59
N PRO A 4 -38.07 -0.36 -17.31
CA PRO A 4 -36.85 -0.89 -17.90
C PRO A 4 -35.76 -1.14 -16.83
N LEU A 5 -35.16 -2.33 -16.91
CA LEU A 5 -33.93 -2.66 -16.16
C LEU A 5 -32.78 -1.79 -16.67
N VAL A 6 -32.21 -0.98 -15.80
CA VAL A 6 -30.92 -0.32 -16.03
C VAL A 6 -29.82 -1.30 -15.66
N VAL A 7 -29.11 -1.80 -16.66
CA VAL A 7 -27.90 -2.62 -16.49
C VAL A 7 -26.74 -1.66 -16.27
N PRO A 8 -25.96 -1.79 -15.15
CA PRO A 8 -24.75 -0.99 -15.01
C PRO A 8 -23.69 -1.50 -15.99
N VAL A 9 -23.18 -0.59 -16.82
CA VAL A 9 -22.04 -0.84 -17.72
C VAL A 9 -20.79 -0.93 -16.88
N ALA A 10 -20.15 -2.09 -16.85
CA ALA A 10 -18.84 -2.26 -16.26
C ALA A 10 -17.78 -1.61 -17.15
N LEU A 11 -17.12 -0.58 -16.65
CA LEU A 11 -15.97 0.05 -17.30
C LEU A 11 -14.80 -0.92 -17.34
N THR A 12 -14.19 -1.12 -18.49
CA THR A 12 -13.04 -2.01 -18.66
C THR A 12 -11.75 -1.33 -18.21
N ALA A 13 -10.75 -2.12 -17.82
CA ALA A 13 -9.46 -1.64 -17.33
C ALA A 13 -8.70 -0.71 -18.31
N ALA A 14 -9.07 -0.73 -19.58
CA ALA A 14 -8.49 0.13 -20.63
C ALA A 14 -8.98 1.59 -20.53
N GLU A 15 -10.18 1.84 -20.02
CA GLU A 15 -10.73 3.20 -19.88
C GLU A 15 -10.14 3.94 -18.68
N TYR A 16 -9.66 3.22 -17.68
CA TYR A 16 -8.99 3.82 -16.50
C TYR A 16 -7.60 4.38 -16.82
N ALA A 17 -6.91 3.80 -17.81
CA ALA A 17 -5.58 4.27 -18.24
C ALA A 17 -5.64 5.55 -19.09
N ALA A 18 -6.76 5.82 -19.76
CA ALA A 18 -6.91 6.99 -20.64
C ALA A 18 -7.23 8.29 -19.87
N SER A 19 -7.76 8.19 -18.65
CA SER A 19 -8.15 9.37 -17.85
C SER A 19 -6.97 10.01 -17.11
N ALA A 20 -5.84 9.33 -16.99
CA ALA A 20 -4.66 9.83 -16.26
C ALA A 20 -3.69 10.66 -17.14
N LEU A 21 -3.90 10.72 -18.46
CA LEU A 21 -2.98 11.38 -19.39
C LEU A 21 -3.48 12.69 -20.00
N THR A 22 -4.67 13.18 -19.63
CA THR A 22 -5.24 14.42 -20.19
C THR A 22 -4.99 15.68 -19.35
N GLY A 23 -4.18 15.60 -18.30
CA GLY A 23 -3.91 16.72 -17.36
C GLY A 23 -2.68 17.58 -17.66
N ILE A 24 -1.88 17.28 -18.68
CA ILE A 24 -0.65 18.04 -18.96
C ILE A 24 -0.56 18.32 -20.46
N LEU A 25 -1.32 19.26 -20.98
CA LEU A 25 -1.07 19.97 -22.24
C LEU A 25 -2.06 21.14 -22.44
N VAL A 26 -2.05 22.12 -21.56
CA VAL A 26 -2.55 23.47 -21.91
C VAL A 26 -1.53 24.48 -21.38
N GLY A 27 -0.67 24.95 -22.27
CA GLY A 27 0.28 25.99 -21.91
C GLY A 27 1.37 26.23 -22.94
N VAL A 28 1.03 26.15 -24.25
CA VAL A 28 1.88 26.75 -25.28
C VAL A 28 1.01 27.71 -26.09
N GLY A 29 0.91 28.91 -25.62
CA GLY A 29 0.31 30.06 -26.30
C GLY A 29 1.38 31.08 -26.63
N VAL A 30 1.72 31.12 -27.86
CA VAL A 30 2.30 32.20 -28.68
C VAL A 30 2.46 33.56 -27.97
N GLY A 31 3.69 34.04 -27.91
CA GLY A 31 4.03 35.44 -27.58
C GLY A 31 5.41 35.77 -28.04
N LEU A 32 5.49 36.36 -29.21
CA LEU A 32 6.73 36.96 -29.77
C LEU A 32 7.14 38.20 -28.94
N GLY A 33 8.38 38.18 -28.45
CA GLY A 33 9.17 39.37 -28.18
C GLY A 33 8.92 40.06 -26.86
N VAL A 34 9.81 39.86 -25.88
CA VAL A 34 10.47 40.92 -25.12
C VAL A 34 11.76 40.33 -24.52
N GLU A 35 12.79 41.12 -24.66
CA GLU A 35 14.17 40.83 -24.37
C GLU A 35 14.53 40.68 -22.89
N GLU A 36 15.47 39.82 -22.62
CA GLU A 36 16.64 39.95 -21.73
C GLU A 36 16.51 40.31 -20.24
N MET A 37 15.31 40.25 -19.55
CA MET A 37 15.25 40.51 -18.14
C MET A 37 14.73 39.32 -17.27
N THR A 38 14.55 38.14 -17.85
CA THR A 38 13.91 37.01 -17.13
C THR A 38 14.89 35.92 -16.68
N LYS A 39 16.18 36.03 -16.94
CA LYS A 39 17.14 34.97 -16.60
C LYS A 39 17.56 34.93 -15.12
N GLU A 40 17.50 36.06 -14.42
CA GLU A 40 17.87 36.10 -13.01
C GLU A 40 16.68 35.66 -12.11
N ASP A 41 15.45 36.08 -12.45
CA ASP A 41 14.24 35.71 -11.67
C ASP A 41 13.88 34.22 -11.84
N GLU A 42 13.99 33.65 -13.05
CA GLU A 42 13.82 32.19 -13.24
C GLU A 42 14.85 31.35 -12.49
N LYS A 43 16.07 31.89 -12.28
CA LYS A 43 17.11 31.19 -11.55
C LYS A 43 16.89 31.22 -10.03
N GLU A 44 16.32 32.30 -9.47
CA GLU A 44 15.95 32.36 -8.06
C GLU A 44 14.72 31.50 -7.76
N GLU A 45 13.68 31.53 -8.60
CA GLU A 45 12.49 30.71 -8.44
C GLU A 45 12.81 29.21 -8.60
N SER A 46 13.67 28.84 -9.53
CA SER A 46 14.18 27.48 -9.71
C SER A 46 15.04 27.01 -8.52
N LEU A 47 15.84 27.89 -7.91
CA LEU A 47 16.64 27.57 -6.72
C LEU A 47 15.74 27.44 -5.48
N ALA A 48 14.74 28.29 -5.29
CA ALA A 48 13.78 28.20 -4.18
C ALA A 48 12.94 26.92 -4.24
N GLN A 49 12.44 26.53 -5.42
CA GLN A 49 11.73 25.27 -5.60
C GLN A 49 12.63 24.04 -5.38
N THR A 50 13.91 24.12 -5.76
CA THR A 50 14.87 23.05 -5.56
C THR A 50 15.21 22.88 -4.08
N ASP A 51 15.32 23.97 -3.34
CA ASP A 51 15.60 23.97 -1.91
C ASP A 51 14.39 23.46 -1.11
N GLU A 52 13.16 23.85 -1.44
CA GLU A 52 11.94 23.32 -0.81
C GLU A 52 11.77 21.80 -1.09
N ILE A 53 12.04 21.34 -2.30
CA ILE A 53 11.98 19.91 -2.64
C ILE A 53 13.10 19.15 -1.93
N SER A 54 14.29 19.71 -1.78
CA SER A 54 15.40 19.06 -1.06
C SER A 54 15.15 19.04 0.45
N THR A 55 14.60 20.11 1.03
CA THR A 55 14.25 20.17 2.44
C THR A 55 13.13 19.18 2.78
N ALA A 56 12.07 19.10 1.94
CA ALA A 56 11.02 18.10 2.09
C ALA A 56 11.55 16.66 1.95
N ARG A 57 12.55 16.42 1.10
CA ARG A 57 13.20 15.12 0.99
C ARG A 57 14.13 14.81 2.16
N GLU A 58 14.73 15.80 2.79
CA GLU A 58 15.57 15.62 3.99
C GLU A 58 14.74 15.32 5.22
N GLU A 59 13.59 15.93 5.41
CA GLU A 59 12.65 15.59 6.48
C GLU A 59 12.07 14.17 6.33
N CYS A 60 11.92 13.66 5.13
CA CYS A 60 11.54 12.26 4.87
C CYS A 60 12.65 11.23 5.15
N LYS A 61 13.91 11.63 5.41
CA LYS A 61 15.02 10.70 5.61
C LYS A 61 15.04 10.00 6.97
N VAL A 62 14.31 10.48 7.94
CA VAL A 62 14.27 9.87 9.28
C VAL A 62 12.90 9.26 9.53
N CYS A 63 12.72 8.01 9.12
CA CYS A 63 11.53 7.25 9.50
C CYS A 63 11.54 7.00 11.02
N PRO A 64 10.54 7.46 11.78
CA PRO A 64 10.50 7.31 13.24
C PRO A 64 10.34 5.86 13.69
N ALA A 65 10.06 4.94 12.78
CA ALA A 65 10.00 3.52 13.05
C ALA A 65 11.38 2.83 13.03
N THR A 66 12.39 3.39 12.35
CA THR A 66 13.66 2.71 12.06
C THR A 66 14.35 2.18 13.31
N GLU A 67 14.37 2.96 14.40
CA GLU A 67 14.99 2.53 15.67
C GLU A 67 14.09 1.65 16.55
N LYS A 68 12.81 1.49 16.16
CA LYS A 68 11.80 0.75 16.92
C LYS A 68 11.42 -0.57 16.27
N VAL A 69 11.92 -0.82 15.06
CA VAL A 69 11.69 -2.05 14.32
C VAL A 69 12.78 -3.05 14.62
N SER A 70 12.39 -4.25 14.98
CA SER A 70 13.30 -5.41 15.14
C SER A 70 12.82 -6.57 14.29
N SER A 71 13.76 -7.40 13.82
CA SER A 71 13.40 -8.64 13.13
C SER A 71 13.16 -9.77 14.12
N SER A 72 12.21 -10.64 13.80
CA SER A 72 11.85 -11.83 14.56
C SER A 72 11.64 -13.02 13.61
N TRP A 73 11.35 -14.19 14.11
CA TRP A 73 11.15 -15.40 13.33
C TRP A 73 9.80 -16.02 13.67
N GLU A 74 9.01 -16.30 12.63
CA GLU A 74 7.71 -16.95 12.76
C GLU A 74 7.76 -18.35 12.16
N SER A 75 7.04 -19.31 12.80
CA SER A 75 6.93 -20.68 12.31
C SER A 75 5.98 -20.77 11.13
N THR A 76 6.44 -21.38 10.05
CA THR A 76 5.64 -21.65 8.85
C THR A 76 5.05 -23.05 8.83
N SER A 77 5.07 -23.78 9.95
CA SER A 77 4.63 -25.19 10.00
C SER A 77 3.16 -25.38 9.61
N SER A 78 2.32 -24.35 9.79
CA SER A 78 0.90 -24.35 9.37
C SER A 78 0.66 -23.71 8.01
N TYR A 79 1.69 -23.17 7.35
CA TYR A 79 1.53 -22.49 6.09
C TYR A 79 1.37 -23.46 4.93
N SER A 80 0.47 -23.13 4.00
CA SER A 80 0.49 -23.75 2.69
C SER A 80 1.66 -23.23 1.86
N GLN A 81 2.12 -23.99 0.88
CA GLN A 81 3.18 -23.54 -0.03
C GLN A 81 2.79 -22.20 -0.69
N VAL A 82 1.54 -22.05 -1.11
CA VAL A 82 1.06 -20.80 -1.73
C VAL A 82 1.12 -19.62 -0.76
N THR A 83 0.82 -19.84 0.52
CA THR A 83 0.92 -18.78 1.54
C THR A 83 2.37 -18.34 1.70
N LEU A 84 3.28 -19.31 1.79
CA LEU A 84 4.71 -19.04 1.90
C LEU A 84 5.26 -18.29 0.68
N ASP A 85 4.96 -18.80 -0.53
CA ASP A 85 5.42 -18.18 -1.78
C ASP A 85 4.90 -16.74 -1.92
N TYR A 86 3.65 -16.53 -1.53
CA TYR A 86 3.04 -15.20 -1.58
C TYR A 86 3.68 -14.23 -0.58
N GLN A 87 3.90 -14.66 0.67
CA GLN A 87 4.59 -13.81 1.65
C GLN A 87 6.01 -13.48 1.20
N LEU A 88 6.75 -14.44 0.64
CA LEU A 88 8.07 -14.19 0.08
C LEU A 88 8.04 -13.23 -1.11
N GLN A 89 7.01 -13.31 -1.96
CA GLN A 89 6.83 -12.38 -3.08
C GLN A 89 6.62 -10.94 -2.58
N ILE A 90 5.77 -10.74 -1.59
CA ILE A 90 5.41 -9.40 -1.09
C ILE A 90 6.48 -8.85 -0.15
N ALA A 91 6.80 -9.60 0.88
CA ALA A 91 7.71 -9.15 1.94
C ALA A 91 9.18 -9.20 1.51
N LYS A 92 9.55 -10.05 0.55
CA LYS A 92 10.95 -10.31 0.11
C LYS A 92 11.87 -10.50 1.32
N THR A 93 11.40 -11.27 2.27
CA THR A 93 12.07 -11.56 3.54
C THR A 93 12.85 -12.87 3.46
N VAL A 94 13.54 -13.23 4.52
CA VAL A 94 14.36 -14.46 4.57
C VAL A 94 13.52 -15.64 5.03
N TYR A 95 13.65 -16.77 4.35
CA TYR A 95 13.05 -18.04 4.75
C TYR A 95 14.12 -19.09 5.02
N LYS A 96 13.96 -19.84 6.11
CA LYS A 96 14.82 -20.97 6.51
C LYS A 96 14.02 -22.27 6.36
N PRO A 97 14.13 -22.99 5.23
CA PRO A 97 13.30 -24.16 4.96
C PRO A 97 13.49 -25.29 5.95
N ASP A 98 14.72 -25.58 6.35
CA ASP A 98 15.04 -26.67 7.31
C ASP A 98 14.41 -26.45 8.69
N ALA A 99 14.36 -25.20 9.12
CA ALA A 99 13.77 -24.79 10.39
C ALA A 99 12.29 -24.44 10.30
N LYS A 100 11.74 -24.35 9.09
CA LYS A 100 10.38 -23.82 8.79
C LYS A 100 10.12 -22.48 9.46
N LEU A 101 11.08 -21.56 9.32
CA LEU A 101 11.01 -20.22 9.91
C LEU A 101 11.08 -19.17 8.81
N ILE A 102 10.17 -18.18 8.88
CA ILE A 102 10.20 -16.99 8.04
C ILE A 102 10.50 -15.76 8.91
N GLN A 103 11.31 -14.85 8.37
CA GLN A 103 11.59 -13.60 9.04
C GLN A 103 10.38 -12.67 8.95
N VAL A 104 10.01 -12.10 10.08
CA VAL A 104 8.97 -11.08 10.24
C VAL A 104 9.56 -9.89 10.99
N TRP A 105 8.82 -8.80 11.08
CA TRP A 105 9.27 -7.56 11.69
C TRP A 105 8.32 -7.13 12.77
N GLU A 106 8.86 -6.69 13.91
CA GLU A 106 8.08 -6.19 15.03
C GLU A 106 8.32 -4.70 15.25
N CYS A 107 7.26 -3.96 15.47
CA CYS A 107 7.32 -2.55 15.87
C CYS A 107 6.30 -2.30 16.98
N LEU A 108 6.77 -1.84 18.14
CA LEU A 108 5.91 -1.54 19.31
C LEU A 108 5.00 -2.74 19.71
N GLY A 109 5.52 -3.96 19.58
CA GLY A 109 4.80 -5.20 19.94
C GLY A 109 3.77 -5.66 18.91
N VAL A 110 3.79 -5.08 17.69
CA VAL A 110 2.94 -5.50 16.58
C VAL A 110 3.81 -6.08 15.48
N SER A 111 3.40 -7.25 14.95
CA SER A 111 4.10 -7.96 13.88
C SER A 111 3.64 -7.49 12.50
N PHE A 112 4.59 -7.54 11.55
CA PHE A 112 4.42 -7.24 10.13
C PHE A 112 5.22 -8.26 9.31
N ASP A 113 4.72 -8.65 8.14
CA ASP A 113 5.41 -9.59 7.25
C ASP A 113 6.70 -9.02 6.66
N GLY A 114 6.75 -7.70 6.42
CA GLY A 114 7.89 -7.03 5.82
C GLY A 114 8.11 -5.61 6.31
N TRP A 115 9.35 -5.14 6.15
CA TRP A 115 9.77 -3.78 6.48
C TRP A 115 10.69 -3.20 5.39
N ARG A 116 10.44 -1.96 5.00
CA ARG A 116 11.23 -1.18 4.02
C ARG A 116 11.59 0.17 4.67
N PRO A 117 12.74 0.26 5.34
CA PRO A 117 13.14 1.47 6.04
C PRO A 117 13.27 2.69 5.12
N GLU A 118 13.74 2.49 3.90
CA GLU A 118 13.91 3.53 2.88
C GLU A 118 12.60 4.21 2.45
N TRP A 119 11.47 3.56 2.69
CA TRP A 119 10.14 4.08 2.36
C TRP A 119 9.25 4.25 3.59
N CYS A 120 9.79 4.00 4.78
CA CYS A 120 9.04 4.00 6.03
C CYS A 120 7.77 3.13 5.94
N LEU A 121 7.92 1.92 5.37
CA LEU A 121 6.81 1.10 4.92
C LEU A 121 6.83 -0.29 5.54
N PHE A 122 5.73 -0.65 6.19
CA PHE A 122 5.41 -2.02 6.59
C PHE A 122 4.63 -2.74 5.49
N LEU A 123 4.81 -4.05 5.39
CA LEU A 123 4.13 -4.90 4.43
C LEU A 123 3.38 -6.02 5.16
N GLU A 124 2.19 -6.32 4.66
CA GLU A 124 1.33 -7.41 5.11
C GLU A 124 0.83 -8.20 3.89
N SER A 125 0.84 -9.52 3.96
CA SER A 125 0.46 -10.41 2.86
C SER A 125 -0.70 -11.32 3.25
N LYS A 126 -1.69 -11.44 2.37
CA LYS A 126 -2.92 -12.22 2.60
C LYS A 126 -3.21 -13.09 1.39
N ALA A 127 -2.85 -14.38 1.48
CA ALA A 127 -3.04 -15.36 0.43
C ALA A 127 -4.33 -16.18 0.64
N LYS A 128 -5.04 -16.53 -0.45
CA LYS A 128 -6.17 -17.46 -0.49
C LYS A 128 -7.32 -17.15 0.49
N TYR A 129 -7.73 -15.92 0.57
CA TYR A 129 -8.83 -15.53 1.47
C TYR A 129 -10.21 -15.54 0.80
N ASP A 130 -10.33 -15.47 -0.54
CA ASP A 130 -11.61 -15.44 -1.25
C ASP A 130 -12.46 -16.67 -0.98
N GLN A 131 -11.86 -17.82 -0.64
CA GLN A 131 -12.56 -19.03 -0.23
C GLN A 131 -13.45 -18.85 1.02
N PHE A 132 -13.24 -17.81 1.80
CA PHE A 132 -14.01 -17.47 2.99
C PHE A 132 -15.09 -16.42 2.73
N PHE A 133 -15.28 -16.03 1.47
CA PHE A 133 -16.23 -15.00 1.07
C PHE A 133 -17.36 -15.57 0.19
N ARG A 134 -18.54 -14.98 0.33
CA ARG A 134 -19.69 -15.23 -0.56
C ARG A 134 -20.37 -13.90 -0.85
N ASN A 135 -20.59 -13.61 -2.13
CA ASN A 135 -21.21 -12.33 -2.58
C ASN A 135 -20.49 -11.08 -2.05
N GLY A 136 -19.17 -11.15 -1.89
CA GLY A 136 -18.35 -10.02 -1.41
C GLY A 136 -18.26 -9.90 0.11
N GLU A 137 -18.99 -10.75 0.88
CA GLU A 137 -19.01 -10.70 2.34
C GLU A 137 -18.37 -11.94 2.97
N PRO A 138 -17.72 -11.82 4.15
CA PRO A 138 -17.23 -12.96 4.90
C PRO A 138 -18.35 -13.93 5.25
N MET A 139 -18.12 -15.23 5.05
CA MET A 139 -19.08 -16.25 5.46
C MET A 139 -19.20 -16.32 6.99
N GLY A 140 -20.42 -16.38 7.51
CA GLY A 140 -20.71 -16.29 8.95
C GLY A 140 -20.05 -17.36 9.85
N TRP A 141 -19.61 -18.48 9.26
CA TRP A 141 -18.87 -19.52 9.99
C TRP A 141 -17.36 -19.23 10.08
N TRP A 142 -16.83 -18.30 9.24
CA TRP A 142 -15.42 -17.97 9.26
C TRP A 142 -15.07 -16.99 10.38
N THR A 143 -14.33 -17.46 11.34
CA THR A 143 -13.93 -16.68 12.53
C THR A 143 -12.69 -15.81 12.32
N GLY A 144 -12.06 -15.89 11.15
CA GLY A 144 -10.81 -15.17 10.86
C GLY A 144 -10.99 -13.69 10.52
N SER A 145 -12.22 -13.23 10.24
CA SER A 145 -12.49 -11.85 9.84
C SER A 145 -12.17 -10.85 10.96
N GLU A 146 -12.66 -11.07 12.16
CA GLU A 146 -12.43 -10.16 13.29
C GLU A 146 -10.96 -10.10 13.74
N PRO A 147 -10.21 -11.22 13.89
CA PRO A 147 -8.76 -11.16 14.10
C PRO A 147 -8.00 -10.35 13.04
N MET A 148 -8.41 -10.43 11.78
CA MET A 148 -7.79 -9.67 10.70
C MET A 148 -8.07 -8.16 10.81
N LYS A 149 -9.31 -7.78 11.14
CA LYS A 149 -9.68 -6.39 11.43
C LYS A 149 -8.89 -5.84 12.64
N ASP A 150 -8.76 -6.66 13.68
CA ASP A 150 -7.96 -6.33 14.86
C ASP A 150 -6.47 -6.15 14.54
N GLN A 151 -5.93 -6.97 13.65
CA GLN A 151 -4.56 -6.80 13.17
C GLN A 151 -4.40 -5.44 12.46
N GLY A 152 -5.31 -5.10 11.54
CA GLY A 152 -5.30 -3.80 10.86
C GLY A 152 -5.37 -2.64 11.85
N ARG A 153 -6.27 -2.72 12.84
CA ARG A 153 -6.40 -1.69 13.89
C ARG A 153 -5.11 -1.52 14.69
N ARG A 154 -4.43 -2.60 15.08
CA ARG A 154 -3.15 -2.53 15.80
C ARG A 154 -2.04 -1.94 14.92
N GLN A 155 -1.95 -2.33 13.65
CA GLN A 155 -0.97 -1.79 12.71
C GLN A 155 -1.21 -0.30 12.45
N GLN A 156 -2.47 0.13 12.30
CA GLN A 156 -2.82 1.56 12.23
C GLN A 156 -2.40 2.32 13.48
N ALA A 157 -2.61 1.75 14.68
CA ALA A 157 -2.22 2.38 15.93
C ALA A 157 -0.70 2.57 16.03
N VAL A 158 0.11 1.61 15.59
CA VAL A 158 1.57 1.76 15.47
C VAL A 158 1.93 2.94 14.58
N CYS A 159 1.37 3.01 13.37
CA CYS A 159 1.65 4.11 12.44
C CYS A 159 1.25 5.47 13.05
N THR A 160 0.08 5.54 13.67
CA THR A 160 -0.40 6.77 14.33
C THR A 160 0.53 7.20 15.47
N SER A 161 0.99 6.26 16.32
CA SER A 161 1.91 6.56 17.43
C SER A 161 3.29 7.05 16.98
N LEU A 162 3.61 6.83 15.71
CA LEU A 162 4.82 7.29 15.05
C LEU A 162 4.54 8.51 14.13
N ASN A 163 3.68 9.41 14.61
CA ASN A 163 3.26 10.66 13.96
C ASN A 163 2.56 10.47 12.61
N GLY A 164 2.04 9.28 12.33
CA GLY A 164 1.39 8.95 11.06
C GLY A 164 2.36 8.92 9.86
N ILE A 165 3.67 8.89 10.10
CA ILE A 165 4.68 8.86 9.02
C ILE A 165 4.79 7.47 8.40
N PRO A 166 4.92 6.35 9.16
CA PRO A 166 4.94 5.03 8.57
C PRO A 166 3.60 4.69 7.92
N SER A 167 3.64 3.91 6.85
CA SER A 167 2.46 3.30 6.24
C SER A 167 2.55 1.78 6.31
N SER A 168 1.39 1.11 6.26
CA SER A 168 1.28 -0.34 6.16
C SER A 168 0.51 -0.71 4.90
N HIS A 169 1.16 -1.42 3.98
CA HIS A 169 0.56 -1.89 2.75
C HIS A 169 0.13 -3.34 2.90
N TRP A 170 -1.17 -3.57 2.76
CA TRP A 170 -1.82 -4.87 2.80
C TRP A 170 -2.02 -5.38 1.39
N HIS A 171 -1.34 -6.45 1.05
CA HIS A 171 -1.41 -7.08 -0.25
C HIS A 171 -2.26 -8.35 -0.15
N PHE A 172 -3.37 -8.38 -0.87
CA PHE A 172 -4.21 -9.55 -1.02
C PHE A 172 -3.94 -10.24 -2.35
N MET A 173 -3.76 -11.56 -2.32
CA MET A 173 -3.54 -12.35 -3.52
C MET A 173 -4.80 -12.42 -4.39
N GLU A 174 -5.98 -12.28 -3.78
CA GLU A 174 -7.27 -12.51 -4.42
C GLU A 174 -8.17 -11.27 -4.33
N PRO A 175 -9.00 -11.02 -5.39
CA PRO A 175 -9.68 -9.72 -5.56
C PRO A 175 -10.86 -9.49 -4.62
N VAL A 176 -11.61 -10.54 -4.21
CA VAL A 176 -12.83 -10.36 -3.40
C VAL A 176 -12.46 -9.91 -1.99
N SER A 177 -11.52 -10.60 -1.37
CA SER A 177 -11.00 -10.23 -0.05
C SER A 177 -10.30 -8.86 -0.07
N ALA A 178 -9.54 -8.55 -1.14
CA ALA A 178 -8.96 -7.24 -1.32
C ALA A 178 -10.01 -6.13 -1.33
N ALA A 179 -11.08 -6.29 -2.11
CA ALA A 179 -12.16 -5.29 -2.21
C ALA A 179 -12.87 -5.09 -0.86
N TYR A 180 -13.14 -6.16 -0.14
CA TYR A 180 -13.76 -6.10 1.19
C TYR A 180 -12.87 -5.32 2.19
N TYR A 181 -11.59 -5.69 2.34
CA TYR A 181 -10.70 -5.03 3.30
C TYR A 181 -10.31 -3.62 2.88
N LEU A 182 -10.38 -3.27 1.60
CA LEU A 182 -10.26 -1.88 1.16
C LEU A 182 -11.38 -1.00 1.75
N GLN A 183 -12.59 -1.52 1.85
CA GLN A 183 -13.70 -0.82 2.49
C GLN A 183 -13.58 -0.79 4.02
N GLU A 184 -13.27 -1.93 4.64
CA GLU A 184 -13.10 -2.05 6.09
C GLU A 184 -12.03 -1.11 6.64
N PHE A 185 -10.93 -0.94 5.92
CA PHE A 185 -9.82 -0.08 6.35
C PHE A 185 -9.87 1.34 5.76
N SER A 186 -10.98 1.72 5.14
CA SER A 186 -11.13 3.06 4.51
C SER A 186 -10.94 4.24 5.48
N SER A 187 -11.20 4.02 6.77
CA SER A 187 -10.99 5.01 7.83
C SER A 187 -9.56 5.02 8.40
N TYR A 188 -8.67 4.13 7.97
CA TYR A 188 -7.30 4.02 8.46
C TYR A 188 -6.32 4.72 7.51
N PRO A 189 -5.88 5.97 7.80
CA PRO A 189 -5.11 6.77 6.85
C PRO A 189 -3.75 6.16 6.49
N ASN A 190 -3.16 5.37 7.38
CA ASN A 190 -1.85 4.76 7.17
C ASN A 190 -1.91 3.34 6.58
N ILE A 191 -3.09 2.73 6.49
CA ILE A 191 -3.26 1.41 5.85
C ILE A 191 -3.70 1.61 4.40
N LYS A 192 -3.01 0.95 3.49
CA LYS A 192 -3.38 0.87 2.07
C LYS A 192 -3.55 -0.57 1.65
N VAL A 193 -4.65 -0.88 0.98
CA VAL A 193 -4.98 -2.23 0.52
C VAL A 193 -4.79 -2.34 -0.97
N PHE A 194 -4.15 -3.43 -1.41
CA PHE A 194 -3.85 -3.73 -2.80
C PHE A 194 -4.28 -5.16 -3.15
N HIS A 195 -4.84 -5.33 -4.33
CA HIS A 195 -4.92 -6.64 -4.97
C HIS A 195 -3.63 -6.87 -5.75
N THR A 196 -2.84 -7.87 -5.35
CA THR A 196 -1.54 -8.20 -5.96
C THR A 196 -1.50 -9.71 -6.19
N PRO A 197 -1.76 -10.19 -7.40
CA PRO A 197 -1.72 -11.62 -7.69
C PRO A 197 -0.34 -12.25 -7.44
N LEU A 198 -0.33 -13.55 -7.14
CA LEU A 198 0.91 -14.33 -7.10
C LEU A 198 1.47 -14.45 -8.52
N PHE A 199 2.73 -14.05 -8.72
CA PHE A 199 3.44 -14.26 -9.98
C PHE A 199 3.84 -15.73 -10.10
N ARG A 200 3.62 -16.30 -11.28
CA ARG A 200 4.02 -17.66 -11.65
C ARG A 200 5.27 -17.66 -12.51
#